data_cf03a3f57843898ac9ba6866f9aa073f
#
_entry.id   cf03a3f57843898ac9ba6866f9aa073f
#
_cell.length_a   1.000
_cell.length_b   1.000
_cell.length_c   1.000
_cell.angle_alpha   90.00
_cell.angle_beta   90.00
_cell.angle_gamma   90.00
#
_symmetry.space_group_name_H-M   'P 1'
#
loop_
_entity.id
_entity.type
_entity.pdbx_description
1 polymer ?
#
loop_
_entity_poly.entity_id
_entity_poly.type
_entity_poly.pdbx_seq_one_letter_code
_entity_poly.pdbx_strand_id
1 'polypeptide(L)'
;MTPNAGTTSAARSRAELIDEFLDLQPRMHRRLTRVIPPDVHAEMGAVTFQQMHALHVIARRSGVPMGELAGCLEAASLSSATQMADRLVKLGLVERMSDPGDRRLVRVTLSPRGRDLLRRREAAWREGVGKSLEGLTNDECTTLLRLLERAVGPPP
;
A
#
# COMPACT_ATOMS: atom_id res chain seq x y z
N MET A 1 -20.04 10.45 53.19
CA MET A 1 -18.86 11.27 52.77
C MET A 1 -17.83 10.26 52.27
N THR A 2 -17.91 9.89 50.99
CA THR A 2 -17.03 8.94 50.34
C THR A 2 -16.04 9.72 49.48
N PRO A 3 -14.72 9.53 49.60
CA PRO A 3 -13.76 10.26 48.76
C PRO A 3 -13.78 9.65 47.35
N ASN A 4 -14.01 10.54 46.40
CA ASN A 4 -13.86 10.31 44.97
C ASN A 4 -12.38 10.00 44.66
N ALA A 5 -12.06 8.75 44.36
CA ALA A 5 -10.76 8.35 43.87
C ALA A 5 -10.61 8.84 42.44
N GLY A 6 -10.14 10.07 42.27
CA GLY A 6 -9.66 10.60 41.00
C GLY A 6 -8.49 9.77 40.54
N THR A 7 -8.73 8.87 39.57
CA THR A 7 -7.67 8.18 38.85
C THR A 7 -6.91 9.20 38.04
N THR A 8 -5.84 9.73 38.62
CA THR A 8 -4.84 10.54 37.89
C THR A 8 -4.23 9.58 36.85
N SER A 9 -4.69 9.68 35.61
CA SER A 9 -4.03 9.02 34.47
C SER A 9 -2.63 9.62 34.38
N ALA A 10 -1.64 8.94 34.94
CA ALA A 10 -0.25 9.33 34.78
C ALA A 10 0.01 9.45 33.28
N ALA A 11 0.50 10.62 32.86
CA ALA A 11 0.80 10.86 31.44
C ALA A 11 1.86 9.82 31.00
N ARG A 12 1.44 8.92 30.09
CA ARG A 12 2.33 7.88 29.54
C ARG A 12 3.55 8.51 28.88
N SER A 13 4.71 7.94 29.11
CA SER A 13 5.94 8.40 28.47
C SER A 13 5.90 8.14 26.96
N ARG A 14 6.73 8.87 26.21
CA ARG A 14 6.85 8.65 24.76
C ARG A 14 7.29 7.22 24.42
N ALA A 15 8.13 6.61 25.23
CA ALA A 15 8.60 5.25 25.06
C ALA A 15 7.45 4.24 25.21
N GLU A 16 6.66 4.34 26.27
CA GLU A 16 5.47 3.50 26.49
C GLU A 16 4.46 3.60 25.33
N LEU A 17 4.25 4.81 24.80
CA LEU A 17 3.37 5.00 23.63
C LEU A 17 3.92 4.35 22.35
N ILE A 18 5.24 4.36 22.17
CA ILE A 18 5.88 3.66 21.04
C ILE A 18 5.69 2.15 21.18
N ASP A 19 5.92 1.60 22.36
CA ASP A 19 5.77 0.16 22.62
C ASP A 19 4.31 -0.28 22.39
N GLU A 20 3.34 0.47 22.92
CA GLU A 20 1.91 0.22 22.67
C GLU A 20 1.57 0.27 21.17
N PHE A 21 2.14 1.21 20.41
CA PHE A 21 1.92 1.30 18.98
C PHE A 21 2.49 0.08 18.25
N LEU A 22 3.70 -0.38 18.63
CA LEU A 22 4.31 -1.58 18.06
C LEU A 22 3.47 -2.83 18.34
N ASP A 23 2.88 -2.95 19.53
CA ASP A 23 1.98 -4.05 19.88
C ASP A 23 0.65 -4.03 19.12
N LEU A 24 0.20 -2.85 18.69
CA LEU A 24 -1.00 -2.72 17.84
C LEU A 24 -0.77 -3.19 16.39
N GLN A 25 0.43 -3.03 15.85
CA GLN A 25 0.71 -3.33 14.43
C GLN A 25 0.31 -4.74 13.99
N PRO A 26 0.67 -5.84 14.71
CA PRO A 26 0.28 -7.18 14.29
C PRO A 26 -1.25 -7.39 14.34
N ARG A 27 -1.94 -6.74 15.30
CA ARG A 27 -3.40 -6.80 15.43
C ARG A 27 -4.07 -6.07 14.28
N MET A 28 -3.59 -4.88 13.92
CA MET A 28 -4.05 -4.12 12.76
C MET A 28 -3.83 -4.90 11.48
N HIS A 29 -2.62 -5.42 11.27
CA HIS A 29 -2.30 -6.22 10.08
C HIS A 29 -3.26 -7.41 9.92
N ARG A 30 -3.45 -8.22 10.97
CA ARG A 30 -4.39 -9.35 10.94
C ARG A 30 -5.82 -8.90 10.65
N ARG A 31 -6.27 -7.79 11.22
CA ARG A 31 -7.64 -7.29 10.99
C ARG A 31 -7.83 -6.82 9.55
N LEU A 32 -6.85 -6.10 8.99
CA LEU A 32 -6.87 -5.62 7.61
C LEU A 32 -6.78 -6.74 6.59
N THR A 33 -5.98 -7.78 6.86
CA THR A 33 -5.73 -8.88 5.91
C THR A 33 -6.74 -10.03 6.02
N ARG A 34 -7.48 -10.13 7.11
CA ARG A 34 -8.45 -11.22 7.35
C ARG A 34 -9.56 -11.31 6.30
N VAL A 35 -9.87 -10.21 5.63
CA VAL A 35 -10.91 -10.13 4.61
C VAL A 35 -10.38 -10.36 3.19
N ILE A 36 -9.05 -10.49 3.02
CA ILE A 36 -8.45 -10.75 1.72
C ILE A 36 -8.79 -12.19 1.32
N PRO A 37 -9.46 -12.42 0.17
CA PRO A 37 -9.73 -13.76 -0.32
C PRO A 37 -8.45 -14.59 -0.44
N PRO A 38 -8.49 -15.91 -0.15
CA PRO A 38 -7.29 -16.77 -0.17
C PRO A 38 -6.55 -16.78 -1.51
N ASP A 39 -7.27 -16.71 -2.64
CA ASP A 39 -6.71 -16.65 -3.98
C ASP A 39 -5.96 -15.32 -4.21
N VAL A 40 -6.54 -14.19 -3.80
CA VAL A 40 -5.89 -12.87 -3.86
C VAL A 40 -4.66 -12.85 -2.93
N HIS A 41 -4.77 -13.44 -1.74
CA HIS A 41 -3.67 -13.53 -0.80
C HIS A 41 -2.49 -14.35 -1.36
N ALA A 42 -2.77 -15.49 -2.00
CA ALA A 42 -1.77 -16.33 -2.65
C ALA A 42 -1.08 -15.61 -3.83
N GLU A 43 -1.86 -14.94 -4.69
CA GLU A 43 -1.31 -14.14 -5.79
C GLU A 43 -0.46 -12.97 -5.29
N MET A 44 -0.88 -12.31 -4.22
CA MET A 44 -0.11 -11.24 -3.57
C MET A 44 1.18 -11.77 -2.94
N GLY A 45 1.18 -12.98 -2.38
CA GLY A 45 2.37 -13.62 -1.81
C GLY A 45 3.47 -13.85 -2.85
N ALA A 46 3.12 -13.95 -4.13
CA ALA A 46 4.07 -14.06 -5.25
C ALA A 46 4.67 -12.71 -5.66
N VAL A 47 4.18 -11.58 -5.12
CA VAL A 47 4.57 -10.22 -5.49
C VAL A 47 5.20 -9.51 -4.30
N THR A 48 6.45 -9.06 -4.44
CA THR A 48 7.12 -8.29 -3.39
C THR A 48 6.50 -6.91 -3.20
N PHE A 49 6.78 -6.27 -2.05
CA PHE A 49 6.33 -4.89 -1.79
C PHE A 49 6.75 -3.91 -2.90
N GLN A 50 8.00 -3.99 -3.35
CA GLN A 50 8.51 -3.14 -4.43
C GLN A 50 7.81 -3.41 -5.78
N GLN A 51 7.52 -4.67 -6.09
CA GLN A 51 6.75 -5.04 -7.28
C GLN A 51 5.32 -4.52 -7.20
N MET A 52 4.69 -4.59 -6.04
CA MET A 52 3.37 -4.03 -5.82
C MET A 52 3.38 -2.51 -5.98
N HIS A 53 4.38 -1.83 -5.45
CA HIS A 53 4.56 -0.39 -5.66
C HIS A 53 4.70 -0.07 -7.16
N ALA A 54 5.51 -0.83 -7.91
CA ALA A 54 5.62 -0.68 -9.36
C ALA A 54 4.27 -0.83 -10.08
N LEU A 55 3.47 -1.83 -9.71
CA LEU A 55 2.12 -2.02 -10.28
C LEU A 55 1.22 -0.81 -10.02
N HIS A 56 1.27 -0.20 -8.84
CA HIS A 56 0.50 1.01 -8.53
C HIS A 56 0.97 2.22 -9.34
N VAL A 57 2.28 2.40 -9.50
CA VAL A 57 2.84 3.47 -10.35
C VAL A 57 2.36 3.31 -11.80
N ILE A 58 2.43 2.09 -12.35
CA ILE A 58 1.99 1.78 -13.70
C ILE A 58 0.46 1.96 -13.85
N ALA A 59 -0.32 1.60 -12.83
CA ALA A 59 -1.78 1.72 -12.82
C ALA A 59 -2.27 3.16 -12.92
N ARG A 60 -1.57 4.10 -12.28
CA ARG A 60 -1.94 5.53 -12.26
C ARG A 60 -1.72 6.23 -13.61
N ARG A 61 -1.05 5.58 -14.54
CA ARG A 61 -0.66 6.13 -15.84
C ARG A 61 -1.03 5.13 -16.94
N SER A 62 -1.45 5.62 -18.07
CA SER A 62 -1.82 4.77 -19.23
C SER A 62 -0.60 4.12 -19.92
N GLY A 63 0.38 3.70 -19.13
CA GLY A 63 1.68 3.17 -19.55
C GLY A 63 2.82 4.11 -19.13
N VAL A 64 3.93 3.54 -18.68
CA VAL A 64 5.09 4.26 -18.15
C VAL A 64 6.31 3.90 -18.99
N PRO A 65 7.03 4.88 -19.57
CA PRO A 65 8.33 4.64 -20.19
C PRO A 65 9.31 4.04 -19.18
N MET A 66 10.18 3.13 -19.62
CA MET A 66 11.12 2.44 -18.73
C MET A 66 12.01 3.40 -17.93
N GLY A 67 12.47 4.49 -18.55
CA GLY A 67 13.28 5.50 -17.87
C GLY A 67 12.51 6.22 -16.74
N GLU A 68 11.23 6.53 -16.99
CA GLU A 68 10.36 7.17 -16.00
C GLU A 68 9.99 6.21 -14.87
N LEU A 69 9.79 4.92 -15.19
CA LEU A 69 9.53 3.89 -14.17
C LEU A 69 10.71 3.80 -13.18
N ALA A 70 11.94 3.88 -13.67
CA ALA A 70 13.13 3.88 -12.82
C ALA A 70 13.12 5.04 -11.81
N GLY A 71 12.79 6.26 -12.27
CA GLY A 71 12.68 7.43 -11.40
C GLY A 71 11.55 7.31 -10.37
N CYS A 72 10.38 6.83 -10.78
CA CYS A 72 9.23 6.68 -9.88
C CYS A 72 9.41 5.60 -8.80
N LEU A 73 10.29 4.63 -9.05
CA LEU A 73 10.56 3.52 -8.12
C LEU A 73 11.78 3.79 -7.22
N GLU A 74 12.38 4.99 -7.33
CA GLU A 74 13.67 5.27 -6.67
C GLU A 74 14.69 4.15 -6.92
N ALA A 75 14.61 3.55 -8.13
CA ALA A 75 15.45 2.43 -8.49
C ALA A 75 16.90 2.89 -8.61
N ALA A 76 17.82 2.10 -8.08
CA ALA A 76 19.25 2.40 -8.10
C ALA A 76 19.80 2.56 -9.55
N SER A 77 19.09 2.01 -10.54
CA SER A 77 19.47 2.13 -11.95
C SER A 77 18.30 1.76 -12.88
N LEU A 78 18.41 2.17 -14.16
CA LEU A 78 17.52 1.71 -15.23
C LEU A 78 17.55 0.17 -15.37
N SER A 79 18.69 -0.47 -15.12
CA SER A 79 18.83 -1.91 -15.14
C SER A 79 17.97 -2.58 -14.06
N SER A 80 17.93 -2.02 -12.86
CA SER A 80 17.08 -2.52 -11.76
C SER A 80 15.60 -2.41 -12.09
N ALA A 81 15.17 -1.29 -12.69
CA ALA A 81 13.79 -1.10 -13.14
C ALA A 81 13.42 -2.07 -14.27
N THR A 82 14.36 -2.33 -15.20
CA THR A 82 14.19 -3.30 -16.28
C THR A 82 14.00 -4.71 -15.72
N GLN A 83 14.84 -5.14 -14.79
CA GLN A 83 14.71 -6.45 -14.13
C GLN A 83 13.39 -6.57 -13.35
N MET A 84 12.95 -5.50 -12.69
CA MET A 84 11.65 -5.44 -12.03
C MET A 84 10.52 -5.66 -13.03
N ALA A 85 10.52 -4.92 -14.14
CA ALA A 85 9.54 -5.06 -15.21
C ALA A 85 9.55 -6.47 -15.81
N ASP A 86 10.73 -7.08 -16.04
CA ASP A 86 10.86 -8.47 -16.53
C ASP A 86 10.21 -9.47 -15.60
N ARG A 87 10.40 -9.31 -14.29
CA ARG A 87 9.74 -10.17 -13.29
C ARG A 87 8.23 -10.02 -13.34
N LEU A 88 7.72 -8.79 -13.46
CA LEU A 88 6.28 -8.54 -13.56
C LEU A 88 5.69 -9.07 -14.88
N VAL A 89 6.44 -9.03 -16.00
CA VAL A 89 6.05 -9.67 -17.26
C VAL A 89 5.98 -11.19 -17.08
N LYS A 90 6.97 -11.81 -16.45
CA LYS A 90 6.98 -13.26 -16.16
C LYS A 90 5.80 -13.70 -15.28
N LEU A 91 5.37 -12.84 -14.36
CA LEU A 91 4.16 -13.06 -13.55
C LEU A 91 2.86 -12.78 -14.34
N GLY A 92 2.96 -12.30 -15.57
CA GLY A 92 1.82 -11.95 -16.41
C GLY A 92 1.01 -10.72 -15.90
N LEU A 93 1.63 -9.86 -15.09
CA LEU A 93 0.97 -8.71 -14.47
C LEU A 93 1.14 -7.41 -15.27
N VAL A 94 2.17 -7.34 -16.10
CA VAL A 94 2.41 -6.21 -17.00
C VAL A 94 2.78 -6.68 -18.39
N GLU A 95 2.62 -5.80 -19.35
CA GLU A 95 2.97 -6.00 -20.76
C GLU A 95 3.89 -4.87 -21.20
N ARG A 96 4.79 -5.18 -22.15
CA ARG A 96 5.62 -4.19 -22.82
C ARG A 96 5.00 -3.83 -24.16
N MET A 97 4.89 -2.54 -24.40
CA MET A 97 4.37 -1.98 -25.66
C MET A 97 5.33 -0.96 -26.22
N SER A 98 5.38 -0.83 -27.54
CA SER A 98 6.06 0.30 -28.17
C SER A 98 5.28 1.58 -27.88
N ASP A 99 5.99 2.69 -27.64
CA ASP A 99 5.35 4.00 -27.47
C ASP A 99 4.66 4.41 -28.77
N PRO A 100 3.40 4.91 -28.73
CA PRO A 100 2.70 5.36 -29.94
C PRO A 100 3.38 6.54 -30.64
N GLY A 101 4.10 7.39 -29.90
CA GLY A 101 4.77 8.57 -30.44
C GLY A 101 6.21 8.32 -30.87
N ASP A 102 6.90 7.36 -30.23
CA ASP A 102 8.27 6.95 -30.58
C ASP A 102 8.45 5.45 -30.40
N ARG A 103 8.48 4.71 -31.51
CA ARG A 103 8.64 3.24 -31.53
C ARG A 103 9.96 2.75 -30.92
N ARG A 104 10.93 3.63 -30.68
CA ARG A 104 12.20 3.30 -30.01
C ARG A 104 12.02 3.20 -28.49
N LEU A 105 10.96 3.80 -27.96
CA LEU A 105 10.64 3.78 -26.54
C LEU A 105 9.74 2.59 -26.20
N VAL A 106 10.10 1.89 -25.14
CA VAL A 106 9.29 0.81 -24.57
C VAL A 106 8.54 1.36 -23.36
N ARG A 107 7.22 1.19 -23.38
CA ARG A 107 6.33 1.47 -22.25
C ARG A 107 5.92 0.17 -21.57
N VAL A 108 5.70 0.26 -20.26
CA VAL A 108 5.14 -0.83 -19.46
C VAL A 108 3.71 -0.46 -19.08
N THR A 109 2.77 -1.35 -19.35
CA THR A 109 1.34 -1.19 -19.02
C THR A 109 0.89 -2.38 -18.17
N LEU A 110 -0.19 -2.21 -17.41
CA LEU A 110 -0.80 -3.36 -16.75
C LEU A 110 -1.43 -4.31 -17.78
N SER A 111 -1.20 -5.59 -17.60
CA SER A 111 -1.97 -6.62 -18.30
C SER A 111 -3.43 -6.66 -17.79
N PRO A 112 -4.36 -7.34 -18.48
CA PRO A 112 -5.69 -7.59 -17.95
C PRO A 112 -5.66 -8.27 -16.58
N ARG A 113 -4.76 -9.24 -16.38
CA ARG A 113 -4.55 -9.93 -15.11
C ARG A 113 -4.03 -9.00 -14.02
N GLY A 114 -3.07 -8.12 -14.35
CA GLY A 114 -2.52 -7.15 -13.39
C GLY A 114 -3.58 -6.14 -12.94
N ARG A 115 -4.42 -5.67 -13.86
CA ARG A 115 -5.56 -4.79 -13.53
C ARG A 115 -6.56 -5.49 -12.61
N ASP A 116 -6.89 -6.74 -12.91
CA ASP A 116 -7.83 -7.52 -12.10
C ASP A 116 -7.29 -7.78 -10.69
N LEU A 117 -6.02 -8.17 -10.55
CA LEU A 117 -5.37 -8.37 -9.26
C LEU A 117 -5.38 -7.10 -8.40
N LEU A 118 -5.00 -5.96 -8.98
CA LEU A 118 -5.02 -4.69 -8.25
C LEU A 118 -6.43 -4.30 -7.81
N ARG A 119 -7.43 -4.46 -8.67
CA ARG A 119 -8.84 -4.17 -8.35
C ARG A 119 -9.35 -5.05 -7.21
N ARG A 120 -9.10 -6.37 -7.26
CA ARG A 120 -9.52 -7.32 -6.20
C ARG A 120 -8.82 -7.00 -4.89
N ARG A 121 -7.53 -6.71 -4.94
CA ARG A 121 -6.75 -6.30 -3.76
C ARG A 121 -7.29 -5.01 -3.15
N GLU A 122 -7.56 -3.99 -3.98
CA GLU A 122 -8.09 -2.71 -3.50
C GLU A 122 -9.47 -2.87 -2.86
N ALA A 123 -10.34 -3.68 -3.46
CA ALA A 123 -11.66 -3.97 -2.89
C ALA A 123 -11.54 -4.66 -1.53
N ALA A 124 -10.70 -5.69 -1.42
CA ALA A 124 -10.47 -6.39 -0.15
C ALA A 124 -9.82 -5.48 0.91
N TRP A 125 -8.87 -4.61 0.50
CA TRP A 125 -8.26 -3.65 1.41
C TRP A 125 -9.26 -2.62 1.91
N ARG A 126 -10.11 -2.09 1.03
CA ARG A 126 -11.20 -1.17 1.38
C ARG A 126 -12.17 -1.79 2.38
N GLU A 127 -12.55 -3.06 2.17
CA GLU A 127 -13.39 -3.80 3.12
C GLU A 127 -12.69 -3.97 4.48
N GLY A 128 -11.40 -4.35 4.48
CA GLY A 128 -10.62 -4.52 5.71
C GLY A 128 -10.48 -3.23 6.52
N VAL A 129 -10.21 -2.12 5.83
CA VAL A 129 -10.17 -0.79 6.45
C VAL A 129 -11.56 -0.43 6.99
N GLY A 130 -12.63 -0.62 6.21
CA GLY A 130 -14.00 -0.36 6.66
C GLY A 130 -14.31 -1.09 7.97
N LYS A 131 -14.08 -2.41 8.01
CA LYS A 131 -14.27 -3.24 9.22
C LYS A 131 -13.39 -2.79 10.40
N SER A 132 -12.21 -2.25 10.12
CA SER A 132 -11.33 -1.76 11.18
C SER A 132 -11.83 -0.45 11.80
N LEU A 133 -12.54 0.35 11.03
CA LEU A 133 -13.07 1.65 11.45
C LEU A 133 -14.52 1.60 11.94
N GLU A 134 -15.23 0.45 11.86
CA GLU A 134 -16.64 0.31 12.26
C GLU A 134 -16.94 0.76 13.69
N GLY A 135 -15.95 0.68 14.59
CA GLY A 135 -16.09 1.12 15.99
C GLY A 135 -15.86 2.61 16.22
N LEU A 136 -15.56 3.38 15.16
CA LEU A 136 -15.26 4.80 15.24
C LEU A 136 -16.37 5.63 14.60
N THR A 137 -16.68 6.76 15.21
CA THR A 137 -17.52 7.78 14.60
C THR A 137 -16.80 8.49 13.45
N ASN A 138 -17.51 9.20 12.60
CA ASN A 138 -16.91 9.96 11.49
C ASN A 138 -15.89 11.02 11.98
N ASP A 139 -16.17 11.65 13.14
CA ASP A 139 -15.26 12.64 13.72
C ASP A 139 -13.97 12.01 14.25
N GLU A 140 -14.07 10.81 14.84
CA GLU A 140 -12.91 10.02 15.26
C GLU A 140 -12.10 9.54 14.07
N CYS A 141 -12.75 9.08 13.00
CA CYS A 141 -12.08 8.73 11.74
C CYS A 141 -11.34 9.93 11.14
N THR A 142 -11.96 11.10 11.12
CA THR A 142 -11.36 12.34 10.63
C THR A 142 -10.14 12.71 11.47
N THR A 143 -10.25 12.59 12.79
CA THR A 143 -9.15 12.85 13.71
C THR A 143 -7.99 11.88 13.51
N LEU A 144 -8.30 10.58 13.35
CA LEU A 144 -7.31 9.54 13.07
C LEU A 144 -6.56 9.82 11.76
N LEU A 145 -7.27 10.14 10.68
CA LEU A 145 -6.66 10.48 9.39
C LEU A 145 -5.71 11.67 9.51
N ARG A 146 -6.14 12.76 10.15
CA ARG A 146 -5.31 13.95 10.38
C ARG A 146 -4.05 13.63 11.18
N LEU A 147 -4.13 12.76 12.19
CA LEU A 147 -2.99 12.35 12.99
C LEU A 147 -2.01 11.48 12.18
N LEU A 148 -2.52 10.56 11.36
CA LEU A 148 -1.73 9.73 10.47
C LEU A 148 -1.01 10.57 9.40
N GLU A 149 -1.70 11.52 8.77
CA GLU A 149 -1.09 12.43 7.79
C GLU A 149 0.06 13.25 8.40
N ARG A 150 -0.11 13.73 9.64
CA ARG A 150 0.96 14.42 10.35
C ARG A 150 2.13 13.51 10.71
N ALA A 151 1.87 12.22 10.97
CA ALA A 151 2.90 11.25 11.33
C ALA A 151 3.73 10.80 10.13
N VAL A 152 3.10 10.65 8.94
CA VAL A 152 3.78 10.19 7.73
C VAL A 152 4.37 11.34 6.90
N GLY A 153 3.98 12.57 7.16
CA GLY A 153 4.41 13.74 6.39
C GLY A 153 3.70 13.87 5.03
N PRO A 154 4.05 14.92 4.26
CA PRO A 154 3.48 15.12 2.93
C PRO A 154 3.90 13.97 1.98
N PRO A 155 3.09 13.66 0.95
CA PRO A 155 3.48 12.70 -0.05
C PRO A 155 4.74 13.17 -0.78
N PRO A 156 5.62 12.24 -1.17
CA PRO A 156 6.85 12.54 -1.91
C PRO A 156 6.58 13.12 -3.30
#